data_3ba5bb30b927a9adfebd37225ff3fab4
#
_entry.id   3ba5bb30b927a9adfebd37225ff3fab4
#
_cell.length_a   1.000
_cell.length_b   1.000
_cell.length_c   1.000
_cell.angle_alpha   90.00
_cell.angle_beta   90.00
_cell.angle_gamma   90.00
#
_symmetry.space_group_name_H-M   'P 1'
#
loop_
_entity.id
_entity.type
_entity.pdbx_description
1 polymer ?
#
loop_
_entity_poly.entity_id
_entity_poly.type
_entity_poly.pdbx_seq_one_letter_code
_entity_poly.pdbx_strand_id
1 'polypeptide(L)'
;RVSAVGYKTQEKEIEVNKDFTAVVHFQMQEESFMTDEVVVSANRNEVSRKAAPVVVNVMSTKLFEMVNSTDLAKTLNYQSGLRVENNCQNCGFPQVRINGLEGPYSQILINSRPIISALSGVYGLEQIPVNMIERVEVVRGGGSALFGANAVGGTINIITKDPINNSFQVASTMSNMNGKSWEQYMGGNVSLVAKDNSYGIALYETYRNRNPYDADGDGFSELGKLNMNTFGMRAYYRPNYFSRINVEYHTTNEFRRGGNKFHLQPHEADITEQTKHIINSGGVSYDRYWGEKHKMSVYGSVQHTDRNSYYGAQKDMNAYGKTNDLTWVVGGMYVGNMDRCLFAPATFTGGVEYQSNSLHDVMTGYHRDMQQDVRIASAFVQNEWKMNVLT
;
A
#
# COMPACT_ATOMS: atom_id res chain seq x y z
N ARG A 1 -18.97 -27.10 -25.96
CA ARG A 1 -18.71 -25.83 -25.29
C ARG A 1 -17.42 -25.20 -25.81
N VAL A 2 -17.46 -23.92 -26.16
CA VAL A 2 -16.28 -23.13 -26.56
C VAL A 2 -16.23 -21.89 -25.70
N SER A 3 -15.05 -21.60 -25.13
CA SER A 3 -14.77 -20.40 -24.34
C SER A 3 -13.42 -19.83 -24.72
N ALA A 4 -13.32 -18.51 -24.81
CA ALA A 4 -12.08 -17.77 -25.00
C ALA A 4 -12.13 -16.49 -24.18
N VAL A 5 -10.97 -16.01 -23.74
CA VAL A 5 -10.87 -14.75 -23.01
C VAL A 5 -11.33 -13.59 -23.90
N GLY A 6 -12.25 -12.75 -23.42
CA GLY A 6 -12.84 -11.65 -24.19
C GLY A 6 -14.05 -12.03 -25.04
N TYR A 7 -14.54 -13.25 -24.94
CA TYR A 7 -15.70 -13.72 -25.70
C TYR A 7 -16.71 -14.44 -24.84
N LYS A 8 -18.02 -14.30 -25.16
CA LYS A 8 -19.11 -15.05 -24.51
C LYS A 8 -18.94 -16.53 -24.73
N THR A 9 -18.98 -17.30 -23.65
CA THR A 9 -19.03 -18.77 -23.74
C THR A 9 -20.25 -19.20 -24.52
N GLN A 10 -20.06 -20.10 -25.51
CA GLN A 10 -21.14 -20.67 -26.28
C GLN A 10 -21.17 -22.19 -26.14
N GLU A 11 -22.37 -22.75 -26.09
CA GLU A 11 -22.62 -24.20 -26.07
C GLU A 11 -23.54 -24.56 -27.23
N LYS A 12 -23.23 -25.67 -27.89
CA LYS A 12 -24.11 -26.28 -28.92
C LYS A 12 -24.16 -27.76 -28.64
N GLU A 13 -25.38 -28.29 -28.64
CA GLU A 13 -25.59 -29.73 -28.64
C GLU A 13 -25.41 -30.26 -30.04
N ILE A 14 -24.69 -31.35 -30.16
CA ILE A 14 -24.44 -32.03 -31.45
C ILE A 14 -24.66 -33.52 -31.27
N GLU A 15 -25.31 -34.13 -32.23
CA GLU A 15 -25.49 -35.56 -32.30
C GLU A 15 -24.30 -36.18 -33.04
N VAL A 16 -23.56 -37.08 -32.40
CA VAL A 16 -22.39 -37.73 -33.00
C VAL A 16 -22.76 -39.12 -33.44
N ASN A 17 -22.82 -39.34 -34.75
CA ASN A 17 -23.03 -40.64 -35.38
C ASN A 17 -21.69 -41.30 -35.71
N LYS A 18 -21.62 -42.66 -35.66
CA LYS A 18 -20.38 -43.45 -35.71
C LYS A 18 -19.56 -43.24 -37.00
N ASP A 19 -20.16 -42.79 -38.09
CA ASP A 19 -19.54 -42.73 -39.41
C ASP A 19 -19.39 -41.28 -39.97
N PHE A 20 -19.68 -40.27 -39.18
CA PHE A 20 -19.63 -38.87 -39.63
C PHE A 20 -18.78 -37.98 -38.71
N THR A 21 -17.93 -37.17 -39.37
CA THR A 21 -17.24 -36.05 -38.66
C THR A 21 -18.17 -34.85 -38.58
N ALA A 22 -18.58 -34.49 -37.37
CA ALA A 22 -19.35 -33.28 -37.14
C ALA A 22 -18.42 -32.06 -37.05
N VAL A 23 -18.53 -31.13 -38.01
CA VAL A 23 -17.84 -29.84 -37.97
C VAL A 23 -18.77 -28.79 -37.39
N VAL A 24 -18.38 -28.19 -36.27
CA VAL A 24 -19.19 -27.17 -35.58
C VAL A 24 -18.47 -25.85 -35.64
N HIS A 25 -19.12 -24.86 -36.24
CA HIS A 25 -18.63 -23.49 -36.27
C HIS A 25 -19.28 -22.68 -35.14
N PHE A 26 -18.46 -21.96 -34.40
CA PHE A 26 -18.87 -20.99 -33.37
C PHE A 26 -18.49 -19.57 -33.84
N GLN A 27 -19.47 -18.68 -33.87
CA GLN A 27 -19.22 -17.26 -34.08
C GLN A 27 -19.23 -16.60 -32.71
N MET A 28 -18.01 -16.43 -32.18
CA MET A 28 -17.83 -15.87 -30.85
C MET A 28 -18.19 -14.38 -30.85
N GLN A 29 -19.01 -14.00 -29.90
CA GLN A 29 -19.35 -12.59 -29.65
C GLN A 29 -18.36 -12.03 -28.64
N GLU A 30 -17.77 -10.88 -28.97
CA GLU A 30 -16.93 -10.17 -28.02
C GLU A 30 -17.78 -9.81 -26.78
N GLU A 31 -17.27 -10.19 -25.64
CA GLU A 31 -17.79 -9.75 -24.36
C GLU A 31 -16.77 -8.76 -23.81
N SER A 32 -17.15 -7.49 -23.73
CA SER A 32 -16.39 -6.54 -22.93
C SER A 32 -16.52 -7.01 -21.49
N PHE A 33 -15.56 -7.81 -21.02
CA PHE A 33 -15.38 -8.02 -19.61
C PHE A 33 -15.02 -6.66 -18.99
N MET A 34 -16.01 -5.97 -18.49
CA MET A 34 -15.81 -5.27 -17.25
C MET A 34 -15.60 -6.41 -16.24
N THR A 35 -14.35 -6.88 -16.11
CA THR A 35 -13.97 -7.72 -14.98
C THR A 35 -14.46 -6.98 -13.76
N ASP A 36 -15.42 -7.58 -13.03
CA ASP A 36 -15.91 -6.97 -11.80
C ASP A 36 -14.69 -6.73 -10.94
N GLU A 37 -14.38 -5.45 -10.73
CA GLU A 37 -13.18 -5.02 -10.02
C GLU A 37 -13.23 -5.65 -8.62
N VAL A 38 -12.23 -6.48 -8.33
CA VAL A 38 -12.15 -7.20 -7.05
C VAL A 38 -11.50 -6.30 -6.02
N VAL A 39 -12.11 -6.21 -4.85
CA VAL A 39 -11.60 -5.42 -3.71
C VAL A 39 -11.45 -6.30 -2.47
N VAL A 40 -10.53 -5.98 -1.60
CA VAL A 40 -10.27 -6.70 -0.35
C VAL A 40 -10.53 -5.85 0.90
N SER A 41 -10.63 -4.54 0.76
CA SER A 41 -10.76 -3.61 1.89
C SER A 41 -12.18 -3.57 2.49
N ALA A 42 -13.16 -4.21 1.86
CA ALA A 42 -14.52 -4.23 2.36
C ALA A 42 -14.70 -5.16 3.57
N ASN A 43 -14.04 -6.33 3.53
CA ASN A 43 -14.20 -7.40 4.53
C ASN A 43 -12.94 -8.23 4.76
N ARG A 44 -11.76 -7.71 4.43
CA ARG A 44 -10.45 -8.42 4.43
C ARG A 44 -10.40 -9.66 3.55
N ASN A 45 -11.35 -9.82 2.61
CA ASN A 45 -11.43 -10.92 1.67
C ASN A 45 -11.70 -10.39 0.26
N GLU A 46 -11.31 -11.14 -0.76
CA GLU A 46 -11.56 -10.81 -2.16
C GLU A 46 -13.06 -10.91 -2.46
N VAL A 47 -13.66 -9.79 -2.81
CA VAL A 47 -15.07 -9.70 -3.22
C VAL A 47 -15.19 -8.81 -4.45
N SER A 48 -16.22 -9.06 -5.29
CA SER A 48 -16.54 -8.11 -6.34
C SER A 48 -16.91 -6.77 -5.71
N ARG A 49 -16.38 -5.66 -6.25
CA ARG A 49 -16.67 -4.31 -5.78
C ARG A 49 -18.14 -3.99 -5.72
N LYS A 50 -18.94 -4.53 -6.67
CA LYS A 50 -20.40 -4.35 -6.70
C LYS A 50 -21.11 -5.09 -5.58
N ALA A 51 -20.54 -6.21 -5.11
CA ALA A 51 -21.08 -7.02 -4.03
C ALA A 51 -20.47 -6.67 -2.66
N ALA A 52 -19.57 -5.69 -2.59
CA ALA A 52 -18.94 -5.29 -1.35
C ALA A 52 -19.95 -4.64 -0.38
N PRO A 53 -19.93 -4.99 0.93
CA PRO A 53 -20.87 -4.46 1.91
C PRO A 53 -20.67 -2.98 2.22
N VAL A 54 -19.55 -2.42 1.80
CA VAL A 54 -19.20 -0.99 1.94
C VAL A 54 -18.69 -0.45 0.62
N VAL A 55 -18.84 0.86 0.43
CA VAL A 55 -18.34 1.52 -0.77
C VAL A 55 -16.83 1.58 -0.75
N VAL A 56 -16.20 0.88 -1.68
CA VAL A 56 -14.75 0.90 -1.91
C VAL A 56 -14.46 1.71 -3.17
N ASN A 57 -13.70 2.79 -3.01
CA ASN A 57 -13.17 3.54 -4.15
C ASN A 57 -11.82 2.95 -4.54
N VAL A 58 -11.63 2.69 -5.83
CA VAL A 58 -10.41 2.08 -6.34
C VAL A 58 -9.69 3.08 -7.24
N MET A 59 -8.41 3.27 -6.96
CA MET A 59 -7.49 4.04 -7.77
C MET A 59 -6.54 3.07 -8.47
N SER A 60 -6.68 2.93 -9.78
CA SER A 60 -5.86 2.03 -10.59
C SER A 60 -4.52 2.63 -10.97
N THR A 61 -3.56 1.81 -11.41
CA THR A 61 -2.28 2.25 -11.97
C THR A 61 -2.45 3.26 -13.10
N LYS A 62 -3.51 3.13 -13.89
CA LYS A 62 -3.82 4.08 -14.98
C LYS A 62 -3.97 5.52 -14.49
N LEU A 63 -4.55 5.73 -13.29
CA LEU A 63 -4.64 7.07 -12.71
C LEU A 63 -3.24 7.62 -12.37
N PHE A 64 -2.35 6.80 -11.80
CA PHE A 64 -0.98 7.21 -11.50
C PHE A 64 -0.22 7.63 -12.76
N GLU A 65 -0.39 6.89 -13.86
CA GLU A 65 0.20 7.21 -15.16
C GLU A 65 -0.37 8.50 -15.74
N MET A 66 -1.71 8.68 -15.71
CA MET A 66 -2.38 9.87 -16.25
C MET A 66 -1.97 11.16 -15.54
N VAL A 67 -1.75 11.12 -14.23
CA VAL A 67 -1.33 12.29 -13.44
C VAL A 67 0.20 12.41 -13.33
N ASN A 68 0.94 11.50 -14.00
CA ASN A 68 2.40 11.44 -13.97
C ASN A 68 2.97 11.56 -12.55
N SER A 69 2.38 10.83 -11.62
CA SER A 69 2.74 10.91 -10.21
C SER A 69 3.97 10.08 -9.90
N THR A 70 4.90 10.66 -9.18
CA THR A 70 6.12 10.01 -8.69
C THR A 70 5.97 9.44 -7.28
N ASP A 71 4.87 9.78 -6.59
CA ASP A 71 4.57 9.30 -5.23
C ASP A 71 3.06 9.12 -5.01
N LEU A 72 2.74 8.26 -4.04
CA LEU A 72 1.36 7.96 -3.68
C LEU A 72 0.62 9.19 -3.15
N ALA A 73 1.26 10.01 -2.34
CA ALA A 73 0.63 11.15 -1.67
C ALA A 73 0.00 12.12 -2.68
N LYS A 74 0.71 12.47 -3.75
CA LYS A 74 0.18 13.35 -4.80
C LYS A 74 -1.05 12.74 -5.47
N THR A 75 -1.03 11.44 -5.75
CA THR A 75 -2.14 10.76 -6.44
C THR A 75 -3.41 10.71 -5.60
N LEU A 76 -3.28 10.58 -4.26
CA LEU A 76 -4.43 10.53 -3.36
C LEU A 76 -5.29 11.80 -3.41
N ASN A 77 -4.74 12.97 -3.77
CA ASN A 77 -5.52 14.19 -3.95
C ASN A 77 -6.55 14.13 -5.08
N TYR A 78 -6.41 13.20 -6.03
CA TYR A 78 -7.38 12.99 -7.11
C TYR A 78 -8.56 12.11 -6.70
N GLN A 79 -8.56 11.60 -5.47
CA GLN A 79 -9.66 10.80 -4.93
C GLN A 79 -10.61 11.68 -4.12
N SER A 80 -11.88 11.72 -4.50
CA SER A 80 -12.90 12.47 -3.76
C SER A 80 -12.97 12.07 -2.28
N GLY A 81 -12.99 13.07 -1.39
CA GLY A 81 -13.01 12.88 0.07
C GLY A 81 -11.63 12.63 0.70
N LEU A 82 -10.57 12.63 -0.10
CA LEU A 82 -9.19 12.67 0.38
C LEU A 82 -8.58 14.04 0.13
N ARG A 83 -7.74 14.45 1.04
CA ARG A 83 -6.88 15.63 0.91
C ARG A 83 -5.52 15.32 1.51
N VAL A 84 -4.47 15.58 0.75
CA VAL A 84 -3.10 15.50 1.23
C VAL A 84 -2.60 16.90 1.50
N GLU A 85 -2.18 17.15 2.73
CA GLU A 85 -1.65 18.42 3.18
C GLU A 85 -0.21 18.25 3.65
N ASN A 86 0.63 19.22 3.32
CA ASN A 86 1.95 19.33 3.93
C ASN A 86 1.83 20.21 5.18
N ASN A 87 1.87 19.59 6.34
CA ASN A 87 1.69 20.30 7.61
C ASN A 87 2.94 21.06 8.08
N CYS A 88 4.07 20.87 7.42
CA CYS A 88 5.31 21.52 7.73
C CYS A 88 6.07 21.82 6.42
N GLN A 89 6.34 23.09 6.14
CA GLN A 89 7.11 23.50 4.95
C GLN A 89 8.54 22.96 4.99
N ASN A 90 9.20 23.06 6.13
CA ASN A 90 10.60 22.66 6.25
C ASN A 90 10.81 21.14 6.25
N CYS A 91 9.95 20.39 6.94
CA CYS A 91 10.05 18.92 6.97
C CYS A 91 9.38 18.25 5.78
N GLY A 92 8.42 18.92 5.13
CA GLY A 92 7.82 18.48 3.87
C GLY A 92 7.17 17.11 3.94
N PHE A 93 6.48 16.77 5.04
CA PHE A 93 5.77 15.50 5.14
C PHE A 93 4.29 15.64 4.79
N PRO A 94 3.78 14.78 3.90
CA PRO A 94 2.38 14.78 3.56
C PRO A 94 1.56 13.99 4.58
N GLN A 95 0.45 14.57 5.00
CA GLN A 95 -0.57 13.93 5.82
C GLN A 95 -1.87 13.79 5.02
N VAL A 96 -2.46 12.60 5.02
CA VAL A 96 -3.76 12.38 4.37
C VAL A 96 -4.88 12.61 5.36
N ARG A 97 -5.86 13.42 4.94
CA ARG A 97 -7.15 13.59 5.62
C ARG A 97 -8.23 12.84 4.86
N ILE A 98 -9.02 12.06 5.55
CA ILE A 98 -10.22 11.40 5.01
C ILE A 98 -11.45 12.11 5.56
N ASN A 99 -12.27 12.69 4.67
CA ASN A 99 -13.46 13.47 5.05
C ASN A 99 -13.15 14.60 6.07
N GLY A 100 -11.95 15.19 5.99
CA GLY A 100 -11.49 16.25 6.90
C GLY A 100 -10.88 15.75 8.23
N LEU A 101 -10.97 14.47 8.55
CA LEU A 101 -10.32 13.90 9.73
C LEU A 101 -8.82 13.75 9.52
N GLU A 102 -8.04 14.07 10.54
CA GLU A 102 -6.57 14.07 10.50
C GLU A 102 -5.96 12.66 10.34
N GLY A 103 -4.68 12.63 9.96
CA GLY A 103 -3.94 11.40 9.67
C GLY A 103 -4.02 10.31 10.73
N PRO A 104 -3.98 10.59 12.04
CA PRO A 104 -4.12 9.57 13.09
C PRO A 104 -5.45 8.80 13.06
N TYR A 105 -6.48 9.36 12.41
CA TYR A 105 -7.78 8.72 12.23
C TYR A 105 -7.93 7.99 10.89
N SER A 106 -6.86 7.94 10.10
CA SER A 106 -6.81 7.31 8.79
C SER A 106 -5.87 6.12 8.83
N GLN A 107 -6.40 4.91 8.70
CA GLN A 107 -5.59 3.70 8.72
C GLN A 107 -4.99 3.43 7.33
N ILE A 108 -3.65 3.39 7.27
CA ILE A 108 -2.93 3.02 6.06
C ILE A 108 -2.52 1.55 6.17
N LEU A 109 -2.77 0.81 5.10
CA LEU A 109 -2.50 -0.62 5.00
C LEU A 109 -1.67 -0.91 3.75
N ILE A 110 -0.78 -1.89 3.81
CA ILE A 110 -0.21 -2.57 2.64
C ILE A 110 -0.71 -4.02 2.66
N ASN A 111 -1.34 -4.45 1.56
CA ASN A 111 -1.90 -5.80 1.41
C ASN A 111 -2.79 -6.18 2.61
N SER A 112 -3.66 -5.24 3.05
CA SER A 112 -4.57 -5.37 4.19
C SER A 112 -3.89 -5.51 5.56
N ARG A 113 -2.60 -5.19 5.67
CA ARG A 113 -1.84 -5.19 6.92
C ARG A 113 -1.49 -3.77 7.29
N PRO A 114 -1.65 -3.39 8.55
CA PRO A 114 -1.29 -2.07 9.00
C PRO A 114 0.22 -1.84 8.79
N ILE A 115 0.56 -0.71 8.15
CA ILE A 115 1.92 -0.17 8.22
C ILE A 115 1.92 0.68 9.47
N ILE A 116 2.47 0.17 10.54
CA ILE A 116 2.32 0.88 11.78
C ILE A 116 3.67 1.07 12.44
N SER A 117 4.19 2.25 12.29
CA SER A 117 4.96 2.87 13.33
C SER A 117 4.39 4.26 13.56
N ALA A 118 4.53 4.81 14.74
CA ALA A 118 4.20 6.20 15.03
C ALA A 118 4.92 7.15 14.06
N LEU A 119 6.10 6.75 13.56
CA LEU A 119 6.90 7.47 12.57
C LEU A 119 6.41 7.29 11.13
N SER A 120 6.03 6.09 10.72
CA SER A 120 5.61 5.85 9.33
C SER A 120 4.23 6.42 9.02
N GLY A 121 3.39 6.65 10.01
CA GLY A 121 2.15 7.39 9.86
C GLY A 121 2.35 8.84 9.40
N VAL A 122 3.52 9.40 9.66
CA VAL A 122 3.89 10.78 9.28
C VAL A 122 4.60 10.83 7.92
N TYR A 123 5.54 9.92 7.66
CA TYR A 123 6.40 9.98 6.47
C TYR A 123 6.11 8.88 5.43
N GLY A 124 5.34 7.85 5.81
CA GLY A 124 5.24 6.60 5.06
C GLY A 124 4.66 6.70 3.65
N LEU A 125 3.79 7.67 3.38
CA LEU A 125 3.09 7.74 2.08
C LEU A 125 3.98 8.07 0.89
N GLU A 126 4.96 8.94 1.08
CA GLU A 126 5.91 9.27 -0.01
C GLU A 126 6.97 8.18 -0.21
N GLN A 127 7.16 7.33 0.80
CA GLN A 127 8.14 6.23 0.78
C GLN A 127 7.65 5.01 0.01
N ILE A 128 6.35 4.96 -0.34
CA ILE A 128 5.76 3.87 -1.10
C ILE A 128 5.92 4.15 -2.60
N PRO A 129 6.73 3.37 -3.31
CA PRO A 129 6.98 3.57 -4.72
C PRO A 129 5.74 3.26 -5.56
N VAL A 130 5.36 4.16 -6.45
CA VAL A 130 4.18 3.96 -7.31
C VAL A 130 4.32 2.77 -8.27
N ASN A 131 5.54 2.41 -8.65
CA ASN A 131 5.80 1.28 -9.55
C ASN A 131 5.51 -0.09 -8.91
N MET A 132 5.46 -0.18 -7.58
CA MET A 132 5.05 -1.40 -6.87
C MET A 132 3.54 -1.52 -6.68
N ILE A 133 2.78 -0.43 -6.87
CA ILE A 133 1.35 -0.39 -6.60
C ILE A 133 0.59 -0.99 -7.78
N GLU A 134 -0.34 -1.92 -7.50
CA GLU A 134 -1.33 -2.40 -8.46
C GLU A 134 -2.57 -1.52 -8.43
N ARG A 135 -3.08 -1.24 -7.23
CA ARG A 135 -4.21 -0.34 -6.99
C ARG A 135 -4.21 0.15 -5.55
N VAL A 136 -4.95 1.22 -5.32
CA VAL A 136 -5.23 1.70 -3.96
C VAL A 136 -6.73 1.64 -3.72
N GLU A 137 -7.12 0.97 -2.65
CA GLU A 137 -8.51 0.84 -2.22
C GLU A 137 -8.76 1.79 -1.06
N VAL A 138 -9.78 2.64 -1.19
CA VAL A 138 -10.15 3.63 -0.18
C VAL A 138 -11.56 3.33 0.31
N VAL A 139 -11.67 3.01 1.59
CA VAL A 139 -12.94 2.91 2.32
C VAL A 139 -13.08 4.14 3.20
N ARG A 140 -14.15 4.89 3.01
CA ARG A 140 -14.44 6.08 3.81
C ARG A 140 -15.45 5.77 4.88
N GLY A 141 -15.25 6.31 6.07
CA GLY A 141 -16.08 6.03 7.24
C GLY A 141 -15.56 4.87 8.08
N GLY A 142 -16.29 4.47 9.09
CA GLY A 142 -15.83 3.57 10.12
C GLY A 142 -15.41 2.18 9.63
N GLY A 143 -14.11 1.95 9.55
CA GLY A 143 -13.48 0.64 9.32
C GLY A 143 -12.89 0.00 10.58
N SER A 144 -13.11 0.63 11.74
CA SER A 144 -12.43 0.29 13.01
C SER A 144 -12.68 -1.15 13.46
N ALA A 145 -13.85 -1.72 13.17
CA ALA A 145 -14.17 -3.10 13.53
C ALA A 145 -13.26 -4.12 12.83
N LEU A 146 -12.80 -3.82 11.62
CA LEU A 146 -11.93 -4.71 10.85
C LEU A 146 -10.45 -4.32 10.91
N PHE A 147 -10.15 -3.03 10.95
CA PHE A 147 -8.80 -2.50 10.73
C PHE A 147 -8.19 -1.79 11.94
N GLY A 148 -8.89 -1.77 13.06
CA GLY A 148 -8.41 -1.21 14.33
C GLY A 148 -8.82 0.24 14.56
N ALA A 149 -8.44 0.76 15.73
CA ALA A 149 -8.91 2.04 16.27
C ALA A 149 -8.56 3.26 15.38
N ASN A 150 -7.50 3.19 14.60
CA ASN A 150 -7.08 4.29 13.73
C ASN A 150 -7.96 4.44 12.46
N ALA A 151 -8.83 3.45 12.17
CA ALA A 151 -9.71 3.47 11.00
C ALA A 151 -11.04 4.17 11.25
N VAL A 152 -11.06 5.26 12.03
CA VAL A 152 -12.28 6.05 12.33
C VAL A 152 -12.72 6.85 11.10
N GLY A 153 -11.81 7.52 10.43
CA GLY A 153 -12.05 8.28 9.21
C GLY A 153 -12.16 7.39 7.98
N GLY A 154 -11.51 6.24 8.02
CA GLY A 154 -11.47 5.27 6.93
C GLY A 154 -10.14 4.55 6.80
N THR A 155 -10.02 3.78 5.74
CA THR A 155 -8.80 3.02 5.41
C THR A 155 -8.32 3.34 4.00
N ILE A 156 -6.99 3.38 3.85
CA ILE A 156 -6.30 3.44 2.56
C ILE A 156 -5.46 2.17 2.46
N ASN A 157 -5.89 1.23 1.64
CA ASN A 157 -5.22 -0.05 1.47
C ASN A 157 -4.48 -0.08 0.13
N ILE A 158 -3.18 -0.20 0.21
CA ILE A 158 -2.29 -0.23 -0.94
C ILE A 158 -2.06 -1.69 -1.31
N ILE A 159 -2.59 -2.09 -2.46
CA ILE A 159 -2.40 -3.43 -2.99
C ILE A 159 -1.18 -3.40 -3.90
N THR A 160 -0.19 -4.21 -3.58
CA THR A 160 1.05 -4.30 -4.34
C THR A 160 0.91 -5.29 -5.50
N LYS A 161 1.65 -5.03 -6.58
CA LYS A 161 1.68 -5.91 -7.76
C LYS A 161 2.14 -7.32 -7.38
N ASP A 162 1.36 -8.30 -7.77
CA ASP A 162 1.79 -9.70 -7.73
C ASP A 162 2.60 -10.05 -8.99
N PRO A 163 3.63 -10.88 -8.90
CA PRO A 163 4.31 -11.43 -10.08
C PRO A 163 3.39 -12.46 -10.76
N ILE A 164 2.66 -12.02 -11.79
CA ILE A 164 1.74 -12.87 -12.54
C ILE A 164 2.23 -13.21 -13.95
N ASN A 165 3.12 -12.36 -14.49
CA ASN A 165 3.71 -12.53 -15.81
C ASN A 165 5.19 -12.12 -15.78
N ASN A 166 5.97 -12.67 -16.71
CA ASN A 166 7.33 -12.17 -16.96
C ASN A 166 7.23 -10.77 -17.58
N SER A 167 7.78 -9.79 -16.90
CA SER A 167 7.74 -8.41 -17.34
C SER A 167 8.95 -7.62 -16.85
N PHE A 168 9.27 -6.57 -17.60
CA PHE A 168 10.29 -5.60 -17.24
C PHE A 168 9.78 -4.20 -17.58
N GLN A 169 9.94 -3.27 -16.67
CA GLN A 169 9.54 -1.87 -16.87
C GLN A 169 10.59 -0.94 -16.27
N VAL A 170 10.91 0.12 -16.99
CA VAL A 170 11.72 1.25 -16.49
C VAL A 170 10.96 2.53 -16.77
N ALA A 171 10.97 3.43 -15.82
CA ALA A 171 10.39 4.76 -15.94
C ALA A 171 11.37 5.80 -15.43
N SER A 172 11.40 6.95 -16.09
CA SER A 172 12.15 8.13 -15.63
C SER A 172 11.30 9.37 -15.82
N THR A 173 11.27 10.21 -14.80
CA THR A 173 10.59 11.49 -14.83
C THR A 173 11.55 12.56 -14.36
N MET A 174 11.63 13.64 -15.11
CA MET A 174 12.42 14.83 -14.75
C MET A 174 11.48 16.04 -14.72
N SER A 175 11.42 16.71 -13.60
CA SER A 175 10.56 17.88 -13.40
C SER A 175 11.41 19.10 -13.09
N ASN A 176 11.09 20.22 -13.72
CA ASN A 176 11.70 21.51 -13.41
C ASN A 176 10.68 22.41 -12.74
N MET A 177 11.06 22.99 -11.61
CA MET A 177 10.23 23.92 -10.86
C MET A 177 10.68 25.36 -11.17
N ASN A 178 9.90 26.03 -12.01
CA ASN A 178 10.08 27.44 -12.39
C ASN A 178 11.50 27.82 -12.83
N GLY A 179 12.20 26.91 -13.51
CA GLY A 179 13.60 27.14 -13.94
C GLY A 179 14.65 27.10 -12.82
N LYS A 180 14.23 27.07 -11.56
CA LYS A 180 15.14 27.22 -10.39
C LYS A 180 15.56 25.88 -9.79
N SER A 181 14.70 24.86 -9.79
CA SER A 181 14.98 23.59 -9.13
C SER A 181 14.56 22.39 -9.99
N TRP A 182 15.25 21.26 -9.78
CA TRP A 182 15.02 20.01 -10.49
C TRP A 182 14.65 18.90 -9.53
N GLU A 183 13.71 18.07 -9.96
CA GLU A 183 13.38 16.81 -9.34
C GLU A 183 13.52 15.68 -10.38
N GLN A 184 14.27 14.65 -10.04
CA GLN A 184 14.45 13.46 -10.84
C GLN A 184 13.86 12.25 -10.12
N TYR A 185 13.10 11.46 -10.85
CA TYR A 185 12.62 10.15 -10.45
C TYR A 185 13.08 9.11 -11.47
N MET A 186 13.58 8.00 -11.00
CA MET A 186 13.87 6.80 -11.78
C MET A 186 13.27 5.60 -11.07
N GLY A 187 12.57 4.75 -11.79
CA GLY A 187 11.98 3.53 -11.24
C GLY A 187 12.12 2.37 -12.22
N GLY A 188 12.39 1.19 -11.66
CA GLY A 188 12.41 -0.06 -12.40
C GLY A 188 11.68 -1.15 -11.67
N ASN A 189 11.07 -2.06 -12.42
CA ASN A 189 10.56 -3.32 -11.88
C ASN A 189 10.81 -4.46 -12.85
N VAL A 190 10.99 -5.65 -12.29
CA VAL A 190 11.10 -6.90 -13.03
C VAL A 190 10.24 -7.94 -12.33
N SER A 191 9.51 -8.71 -13.11
CA SER A 191 8.70 -9.83 -12.62
C SER A 191 9.07 -11.10 -13.40
N LEU A 192 9.33 -12.17 -12.67
CA LEU A 192 9.66 -13.48 -13.21
C LEU A 192 8.72 -14.52 -12.60
N VAL A 193 8.13 -15.35 -13.45
CA VAL A 193 7.13 -16.35 -13.06
C VAL A 193 7.44 -17.68 -13.71
N ALA A 194 7.35 -18.75 -12.95
CA ALA A 194 7.46 -20.10 -13.47
C ALA A 194 6.33 -20.42 -14.45
N LYS A 195 6.60 -21.25 -15.46
CA LYS A 195 5.62 -21.60 -16.51
C LYS A 195 4.36 -22.27 -15.96
N ASP A 196 4.48 -22.99 -14.84
CA ASP A 196 3.39 -23.67 -14.14
C ASP A 196 2.76 -22.82 -13.03
N ASN A 197 3.19 -21.54 -12.90
CA ASN A 197 2.77 -20.63 -11.84
C ASN A 197 3.01 -21.14 -10.42
N SER A 198 3.94 -22.08 -10.22
CA SER A 198 4.26 -22.62 -8.88
C SER A 198 5.02 -21.61 -8.02
N TYR A 199 5.79 -20.71 -8.62
CA TYR A 199 6.46 -19.61 -7.94
C TYR A 199 6.62 -18.39 -8.85
N GLY A 200 6.77 -17.25 -8.24
CA GLY A 200 7.06 -15.99 -8.91
C GLY A 200 7.75 -15.01 -7.99
N ILE A 201 8.52 -14.11 -8.57
CA ILE A 201 9.23 -13.04 -7.87
C ILE A 201 9.09 -11.73 -8.65
N ALA A 202 8.78 -10.66 -7.95
CA ALA A 202 8.85 -9.29 -8.45
C ALA A 202 9.88 -8.51 -7.64
N LEU A 203 10.76 -7.80 -8.33
CA LEU A 203 11.73 -6.88 -7.75
C LEU A 203 11.40 -5.49 -8.25
N TYR A 204 11.57 -4.49 -7.42
CA TYR A 204 11.43 -3.10 -7.81
C TYR A 204 12.48 -2.23 -7.12
N GLU A 205 12.89 -1.19 -7.81
CA GLU A 205 13.79 -0.17 -7.30
C GLU A 205 13.31 1.20 -7.74
N THR A 206 13.47 2.20 -6.87
CA THR A 206 13.21 3.59 -7.20
C THR A 206 14.28 4.48 -6.59
N TYR A 207 14.66 5.47 -7.37
CA TYR A 207 15.51 6.58 -6.96
C TYR A 207 14.78 7.89 -7.19
N ARG A 208 14.77 8.77 -6.19
CA ARG A 208 14.18 10.10 -6.27
C ARG A 208 15.13 11.12 -5.68
N ASN A 209 15.42 12.15 -6.44
CA ASN A 209 16.27 13.24 -6.01
C ASN A 209 15.63 14.57 -6.36
N ARG A 210 15.48 15.45 -5.38
CA ARG A 210 14.95 16.81 -5.55
C ARG A 210 15.93 17.79 -4.93
N ASN A 211 16.27 18.82 -5.69
CA ASN A 211 16.98 19.99 -5.17
C ASN A 211 16.00 20.85 -4.36
N PRO A 212 16.48 21.63 -3.37
CA PRO A 212 15.62 22.55 -2.65
C PRO A 212 15.05 23.60 -3.61
N TYR A 213 13.83 24.05 -3.37
CA TYR A 213 13.16 25.06 -4.15
C TYR A 213 12.72 26.21 -3.23
N ASP A 214 13.23 27.39 -3.52
CA ASP A 214 12.88 28.68 -2.92
C ASP A 214 11.99 29.40 -3.93
N ALA A 215 10.70 29.53 -3.62
CA ALA A 215 9.69 30.07 -4.53
C ALA A 215 9.71 31.60 -4.57
N ASP A 216 9.80 32.25 -3.42
CA ASP A 216 9.68 33.72 -3.26
C ASP A 216 11.04 34.44 -3.21
N GLY A 217 12.14 33.71 -3.04
CA GLY A 217 13.52 34.26 -3.10
C GLY A 217 14.00 34.81 -1.78
N ASP A 218 13.42 34.41 -0.66
CA ASP A 218 13.82 34.82 0.67
C ASP A 218 15.00 34.03 1.24
N GLY A 219 15.48 33.02 0.50
CA GLY A 219 16.61 32.17 0.84
C GLY A 219 16.22 30.92 1.63
N PHE A 220 14.94 30.72 1.96
CA PHE A 220 14.42 29.52 2.57
C PHE A 220 13.67 28.66 1.55
N SER A 221 13.56 27.39 1.79
CA SER A 221 12.93 26.46 0.85
C SER A 221 11.47 26.21 1.21
N GLU A 222 10.55 26.39 0.26
CA GLU A 222 9.18 25.88 0.33
C GLU A 222 9.12 24.41 0.02
N LEU A 223 10.05 23.90 -0.82
CA LEU A 223 10.24 22.47 -1.00
C LEU A 223 11.67 22.10 -0.64
N GLY A 224 11.81 21.30 0.40
CA GLY A 224 13.10 20.86 0.89
C GLY A 224 13.83 19.93 -0.07
N LYS A 225 15.15 19.79 0.13
CA LYS A 225 15.96 18.78 -0.53
C LYS A 225 15.47 17.38 -0.15
N LEU A 226 15.38 16.49 -1.15
CA LEU A 226 15.02 15.07 -0.98
C LEU A 226 16.01 14.22 -1.74
N ASN A 227 16.51 13.17 -1.09
CA ASN A 227 17.18 12.06 -1.75
C ASN A 227 16.65 10.77 -1.15
N MET A 228 16.09 9.91 -1.98
CA MET A 228 15.46 8.67 -1.55
C MET A 228 15.80 7.54 -2.51
N ASN A 229 16.14 6.41 -1.93
CA ASN A 229 16.32 5.15 -2.65
C ASN A 229 15.49 4.08 -1.96
N THR A 230 14.65 3.39 -2.72
CA THR A 230 13.83 2.29 -2.21
C THR A 230 14.04 1.07 -3.09
N PHE A 231 14.35 -0.04 -2.46
CA PHE A 231 14.40 -1.36 -3.08
C PHE A 231 13.38 -2.27 -2.41
N GLY A 232 12.74 -3.13 -3.19
CA GLY A 232 11.85 -4.14 -2.62
C GLY A 232 11.67 -5.37 -3.48
N MET A 233 11.10 -6.36 -2.84
CA MET A 233 10.85 -7.69 -3.38
C MET A 233 9.49 -8.19 -2.91
N ARG A 234 8.77 -8.85 -3.81
CA ARG A 234 7.60 -9.66 -3.50
C ARG A 234 7.71 -11.00 -4.22
N ALA A 235 7.56 -12.09 -3.49
CA ALA A 235 7.64 -13.42 -4.04
C ALA A 235 6.49 -14.28 -3.53
N TYR A 236 6.09 -15.26 -4.32
CA TYR A 236 5.20 -16.31 -3.86
C TYR A 236 5.73 -17.70 -4.23
N TYR A 237 5.30 -18.68 -3.44
CA TYR A 237 5.48 -20.09 -3.71
C TYR A 237 4.17 -20.85 -3.44
N ARG A 238 3.76 -21.69 -4.37
CA ARG A 238 2.59 -22.57 -4.28
C ARG A 238 3.03 -24.02 -4.15
N PRO A 239 3.16 -24.55 -2.94
CA PRO A 239 3.53 -25.96 -2.73
C PRO A 239 2.55 -26.93 -3.39
N ASN A 240 1.30 -26.52 -3.50
CA ASN A 240 0.22 -27.22 -4.17
C ASN A 240 -0.89 -26.22 -4.56
N TYR A 241 -1.89 -26.70 -5.30
CA TYR A 241 -2.99 -25.87 -5.78
C TYR A 241 -3.79 -25.14 -4.68
N PHE A 242 -3.81 -25.71 -3.48
CA PHE A 242 -4.58 -25.17 -2.34
C PHE A 242 -3.76 -24.40 -1.33
N SER A 243 -2.50 -24.14 -1.60
CA SER A 243 -1.61 -23.44 -0.66
C SER A 243 -0.76 -22.40 -1.34
N ARG A 244 -0.59 -21.26 -0.70
CA ARG A 244 0.28 -20.20 -1.16
C ARG A 244 1.06 -19.59 0.00
N ILE A 245 2.36 -19.46 -0.17
CA ILE A 245 3.24 -18.71 0.71
C ILE A 245 3.60 -17.42 -0.02
N ASN A 246 3.47 -16.27 0.63
CA ASN A 246 3.95 -15.00 0.10
C ASN A 246 5.04 -14.47 1.02
N VAL A 247 6.08 -13.89 0.42
CA VAL A 247 7.18 -13.22 1.11
C VAL A 247 7.34 -11.84 0.51
N GLU A 248 7.49 -10.84 1.36
CA GLU A 248 7.74 -9.47 0.94
C GLU A 248 8.86 -8.84 1.78
N TYR A 249 9.65 -8.00 1.15
CA TYR A 249 10.68 -7.21 1.79
C TYR A 249 10.83 -5.88 1.07
N HIS A 250 11.03 -4.81 1.82
CA HIS A 250 11.46 -3.55 1.25
C HIS A 250 12.36 -2.78 2.20
N THR A 251 13.23 -1.98 1.62
CA THR A 251 14.12 -1.07 2.35
C THR A 251 14.08 0.31 1.69
N THR A 252 14.07 1.34 2.52
CA THR A 252 14.10 2.73 2.08
C THR A 252 15.19 3.48 2.82
N ASN A 253 16.07 4.14 2.06
CA ASN A 253 17.00 5.14 2.56
C ASN A 253 16.51 6.52 2.11
N GLU A 254 16.18 7.38 3.06
CA GLU A 254 15.67 8.70 2.77
C GLU A 254 16.45 9.77 3.50
N PHE A 255 16.80 10.83 2.79
CA PHE A 255 17.35 12.06 3.33
C PHE A 255 16.44 13.21 2.93
N ARG A 256 15.97 13.99 3.92
CA ARG A 256 15.22 15.24 3.72
C ARG A 256 15.88 16.37 4.47
N ARG A 257 15.85 17.56 3.87
CA ARG A 257 16.29 18.78 4.53
C ARG A 257 15.52 19.98 3.98
N GLY A 258 14.90 20.74 4.86
CA GLY A 258 14.33 22.05 4.60
C GLY A 258 15.05 23.13 5.40
N GLY A 259 14.75 24.38 5.09
CA GLY A 259 15.38 25.56 5.65
C GLY A 259 16.27 26.29 4.65
N ASN A 260 17.45 26.70 5.08
CA ASN A 260 18.37 27.48 4.24
C ASN A 260 19.82 26.95 4.31
N LYS A 261 20.74 27.64 3.61
CA LYS A 261 22.19 27.37 3.63
C LYS A 261 22.56 25.90 3.50
N PHE A 262 22.00 25.22 2.48
CA PHE A 262 22.11 23.78 2.24
C PHE A 262 23.54 23.25 2.07
N HIS A 263 24.52 24.12 1.88
CA HIS A 263 25.93 23.80 1.76
C HIS A 263 26.64 23.67 3.12
N LEU A 264 26.02 24.14 4.20
CA LEU A 264 26.54 24.08 5.58
C LEU A 264 25.98 22.88 6.34
N GLN A 265 26.55 22.58 7.51
CA GLN A 265 25.96 21.59 8.43
C GLN A 265 24.58 22.08 8.93
N PRO A 266 23.67 21.18 9.34
CA PRO A 266 22.33 21.57 9.80
C PRO A 266 22.33 22.65 10.87
N HIS A 267 23.19 22.52 11.88
CA HIS A 267 23.29 23.48 12.99
C HIS A 267 23.94 24.82 12.63
N GLU A 268 24.60 24.90 11.47
CA GLU A 268 25.23 26.16 11.01
C GLU A 268 24.28 27.02 10.18
N ALA A 269 23.16 26.46 9.74
CA ALA A 269 22.11 27.19 9.06
C ALA A 269 21.29 28.03 10.05
N ASP A 270 20.51 29.00 9.56
CA ASP A 270 19.70 29.86 10.42
C ASP A 270 18.54 29.06 11.00
N ILE A 271 17.86 28.29 10.17
CA ILE A 271 16.82 27.31 10.52
C ILE A 271 17.01 26.09 9.64
N THR A 272 16.97 24.90 10.23
CA THR A 272 17.01 23.65 9.48
C THR A 272 16.14 22.58 10.14
N GLU A 273 15.36 21.91 9.31
CA GLU A 273 14.75 20.62 9.64
C GLU A 273 15.34 19.55 8.71
N GLN A 274 16.03 18.59 9.29
CA GLN A 274 16.69 17.52 8.56
C GLN A 274 16.33 16.17 9.15
N THR A 275 16.04 15.21 8.29
CA THR A 275 15.85 13.82 8.69
C THR A 275 16.60 12.89 7.74
N LYS A 276 17.15 11.84 8.31
CA LYS A 276 17.68 10.69 7.59
C LYS A 276 17.01 9.44 8.15
N HIS A 277 16.26 8.74 7.31
CA HIS A 277 15.59 7.50 7.66
C HIS A 277 16.25 6.30 6.98
N ILE A 278 16.37 5.21 7.73
CA ILE A 278 16.67 3.89 7.20
C ILE A 278 15.52 2.99 7.67
N ILE A 279 14.70 2.55 6.71
CA ILE A 279 13.52 1.74 7.00
C ILE A 279 13.72 0.38 6.36
N ASN A 280 13.57 -0.67 7.14
CA ASN A 280 13.56 -2.04 6.68
C ASN A 280 12.24 -2.68 7.09
N SER A 281 11.51 -3.27 6.16
CA SER A 281 10.31 -4.00 6.49
C SER A 281 10.19 -5.29 5.68
N GLY A 282 9.51 -6.26 6.25
CA GLY A 282 9.26 -7.52 5.61
C GLY A 282 8.08 -8.26 6.20
N GLY A 283 7.56 -9.20 5.45
CA GLY A 283 6.43 -10.00 5.87
C GLY A 283 6.37 -11.36 5.19
N VAL A 284 5.72 -12.28 5.86
CA VAL A 284 5.41 -13.62 5.35
C VAL A 284 3.94 -13.89 5.59
N SER A 285 3.28 -14.53 4.63
CA SER A 285 1.95 -15.09 4.83
C SER A 285 1.81 -16.47 4.23
N TYR A 286 0.99 -17.27 4.84
CA TYR A 286 0.56 -18.56 4.36
C TYR A 286 -0.94 -18.59 4.22
N ASP A 287 -1.42 -18.85 3.01
CA ASP A 287 -2.82 -19.04 2.69
C ASP A 287 -3.09 -20.52 2.41
N ARG A 288 -4.12 -21.06 3.02
CA ARG A 288 -4.62 -22.41 2.78
C ARG A 288 -6.09 -22.37 2.38
N TYR A 289 -6.41 -23.03 1.29
CA TYR A 289 -7.76 -23.16 0.77
C TYR A 289 -8.28 -24.60 0.95
N TRP A 290 -9.54 -24.77 1.33
CA TRP A 290 -10.28 -26.03 1.32
C TRP A 290 -11.46 -25.88 0.35
N GLY A 291 -11.26 -26.37 -0.87
CA GLY A 291 -12.15 -26.11 -2.00
C GLY A 291 -12.20 -24.60 -2.31
N GLU A 292 -13.33 -24.14 -2.80
CA GLU A 292 -13.58 -22.74 -3.17
C GLU A 292 -14.24 -21.93 -2.04
N LYS A 293 -14.67 -22.62 -0.96
CA LYS A 293 -15.50 -22.01 0.07
C LYS A 293 -14.75 -21.58 1.32
N HIS A 294 -13.59 -22.11 1.59
CA HIS A 294 -12.89 -21.92 2.86
C HIS A 294 -11.45 -21.48 2.63
N LYS A 295 -11.03 -20.46 3.34
CA LYS A 295 -9.66 -19.95 3.33
C LYS A 295 -9.20 -19.68 4.76
N MET A 296 -7.99 -20.08 5.08
CA MET A 296 -7.28 -19.67 6.28
C MET A 296 -6.01 -18.94 5.86
N SER A 297 -5.73 -17.84 6.51
CA SER A 297 -4.51 -17.06 6.33
C SER A 297 -3.80 -16.89 7.66
N VAL A 298 -2.50 -17.14 7.70
CA VAL A 298 -1.63 -16.83 8.83
C VAL A 298 -0.53 -15.90 8.31
N TYR A 299 -0.21 -14.85 9.03
CA TYR A 299 0.76 -13.86 8.57
C TYR A 299 1.56 -13.24 9.71
N GLY A 300 2.74 -12.77 9.36
CA GLY A 300 3.57 -11.94 10.21
C GLY A 300 4.28 -10.89 9.40
N SER A 301 4.47 -9.72 9.98
CA SER A 301 5.26 -8.63 9.40
C SER A 301 6.05 -7.89 10.45
N VAL A 302 7.16 -7.30 10.05
CA VAL A 302 8.05 -6.51 10.89
C VAL A 302 8.53 -5.28 10.13
N GLN A 303 8.63 -4.16 10.82
CA GLN A 303 9.25 -2.94 10.32
C GLN A 303 10.17 -2.37 11.38
N HIS A 304 11.37 -2.01 10.96
CA HIS A 304 12.34 -1.31 11.77
C HIS A 304 12.73 0.00 11.09
N THR A 305 12.69 1.09 11.85
CA THR A 305 13.02 2.43 11.38
C THR A 305 14.09 3.05 12.28
N ASP A 306 15.25 3.37 11.69
CA ASP A 306 16.24 4.24 12.30
C ASP A 306 16.11 5.64 11.70
N ARG A 307 15.97 6.66 12.57
CA ARG A 307 15.94 8.05 12.16
C ARG A 307 17.01 8.85 12.90
N ASN A 308 17.82 9.57 12.14
CA ASN A 308 18.63 10.67 12.65
C ASN A 308 17.98 11.97 12.20
N SER A 309 17.80 12.91 13.10
CA SER A 309 17.12 14.18 12.84
C SER A 309 17.89 15.38 13.38
N TYR A 310 17.61 16.52 12.81
CA TYR A 310 17.96 17.83 13.34
C TYR A 310 16.76 18.75 13.16
N TYR A 311 16.27 19.34 14.23
CA TYR A 311 15.19 20.32 14.22
C TYR A 311 15.62 21.52 15.05
N GLY A 312 16.27 22.50 14.41
CA GLY A 312 16.87 23.58 15.16
C GLY A 312 17.13 24.85 14.38
N ALA A 313 17.42 25.87 15.17
CA ALA A 313 17.80 27.20 14.74
C ALA A 313 18.96 27.72 15.64
N GLN A 314 19.55 28.85 15.28
CA GLN A 314 20.53 29.57 16.11
C GLN A 314 21.75 28.72 16.51
N LYS A 315 22.18 27.79 15.67
CA LYS A 315 23.35 26.92 15.86
C LYS A 315 23.27 26.00 17.09
N ASP A 316 22.06 25.59 17.47
CA ASP A 316 21.85 24.68 18.60
C ASP A 316 22.37 23.26 18.29
N MET A 317 23.47 22.90 18.91
CA MET A 317 24.07 21.56 18.80
C MET A 317 23.24 20.46 19.48
N ASN A 318 22.35 20.83 20.42
CA ASN A 318 21.50 19.88 21.13
C ASN A 318 20.21 19.53 20.36
N ALA A 319 19.95 20.20 19.23
CA ALA A 319 18.77 19.95 18.39
C ALA A 319 18.91 18.69 17.49
N TYR A 320 20.00 17.95 17.62
CA TYR A 320 20.14 16.62 17.01
C TYR A 320 19.33 15.59 17.78
N GLY A 321 18.64 14.72 17.07
CA GLY A 321 17.85 13.65 17.62
C GLY A 321 18.10 12.31 16.96
N LYS A 322 17.82 11.24 17.70
CA LYS A 322 17.88 9.87 17.21
C LYS A 322 16.63 9.14 17.64
N THR A 323 15.99 8.44 16.70
CA THR A 323 14.80 7.63 16.95
C THR A 323 15.03 6.23 16.41
N ASN A 324 14.67 5.24 17.23
CA ASN A 324 14.60 3.85 16.85
C ASN A 324 13.16 3.38 17.06
N ASP A 325 12.57 2.73 16.04
CA ASP A 325 11.19 2.28 16.07
C ASP A 325 11.10 0.87 15.50
N LEU A 326 10.62 -0.07 16.29
CA LEU A 326 10.39 -1.46 15.90
C LEU A 326 8.91 -1.79 16.05
N THR A 327 8.28 -2.12 14.95
CA THR A 327 6.90 -2.59 14.91
C THR A 327 6.83 -3.99 14.34
N TRP A 328 6.03 -4.86 14.94
CA TRP A 328 5.73 -6.17 14.36
C TRP A 328 4.28 -6.55 14.62
N VAL A 329 3.74 -7.35 13.69
CA VAL A 329 2.36 -7.83 13.70
C VAL A 329 2.36 -9.31 13.37
N VAL A 330 1.55 -10.08 14.09
CA VAL A 330 1.23 -11.47 13.76
C VAL A 330 -0.27 -11.66 13.83
N GLY A 331 -0.82 -12.45 12.92
CA GLY A 331 -2.27 -12.68 12.89
C GLY A 331 -2.67 -13.93 12.15
N GLY A 332 -3.92 -14.31 12.39
CA GLY A 332 -4.58 -15.40 11.68
C GLY A 332 -6.03 -15.02 11.37
N MET A 333 -6.49 -15.42 10.20
CA MET A 333 -7.84 -15.13 9.72
C MET A 333 -8.42 -16.36 9.02
N TYR A 334 -9.71 -16.58 9.22
CA TYR A 334 -10.48 -17.57 8.50
C TYR A 334 -11.65 -16.91 7.77
N VAL A 335 -11.88 -17.35 6.55
CA VAL A 335 -13.02 -16.98 5.72
C VAL A 335 -13.76 -18.25 5.30
N GLY A 336 -15.07 -18.28 5.49
CA GLY A 336 -15.92 -19.41 5.10
C GLY A 336 -17.18 -18.95 4.39
N ASN A 337 -17.39 -19.46 3.17
CA ASN A 337 -18.62 -19.26 2.41
C ASN A 337 -19.59 -20.40 2.71
N MET A 338 -20.71 -20.10 3.33
CA MET A 338 -21.77 -21.04 3.71
C MET A 338 -22.95 -20.92 2.75
N ASP A 339 -23.40 -22.04 2.21
CA ASP A 339 -24.60 -22.05 1.33
C ASP A 339 -25.85 -21.59 2.07
N ARG A 340 -25.87 -21.82 3.39
CA ARG A 340 -26.93 -21.34 4.28
C ARG A 340 -26.39 -21.13 5.69
N CYS A 341 -26.57 -19.94 6.21
CA CYS A 341 -26.35 -19.61 7.60
C CYS A 341 -27.61 -18.93 8.13
N LEU A 342 -28.34 -19.61 9.03
CA LEU A 342 -29.67 -19.22 9.49
C LEU A 342 -30.70 -19.19 8.34
N PHE A 343 -30.87 -18.06 7.67
CA PHE A 343 -31.91 -17.83 6.69
C PHE A 343 -31.45 -17.62 5.25
N ALA A 344 -30.14 -17.34 5.03
CA ALA A 344 -29.57 -17.03 3.71
C ALA A 344 -28.13 -17.55 3.55
N PRO A 345 -27.60 -17.62 2.32
CA PRO A 345 -26.19 -17.82 2.10
C PRO A 345 -25.39 -16.73 2.80
N ALA A 346 -24.23 -17.08 3.36
CA ALA A 346 -23.44 -16.14 4.11
C ALA A 346 -21.94 -16.34 3.91
N THR A 347 -21.19 -15.25 4.05
CA THR A 347 -19.73 -15.26 4.18
C THR A 347 -19.36 -14.90 5.62
N PHE A 348 -18.74 -15.83 6.30
CA PHE A 348 -18.18 -15.61 7.64
C PHE A 348 -16.72 -15.22 7.50
N THR A 349 -16.29 -14.19 8.21
CA THR A 349 -14.89 -13.77 8.33
C THR A 349 -14.58 -13.56 9.80
N GLY A 350 -13.54 -14.21 10.31
CA GLY A 350 -13.09 -14.03 11.68
C GLY A 350 -11.59 -14.11 11.79
N GLY A 351 -11.01 -13.38 12.71
CA GLY A 351 -9.57 -13.37 12.89
C GLY A 351 -9.11 -12.82 14.22
N VAL A 352 -7.83 -13.08 14.50
CA VAL A 352 -7.10 -12.57 15.66
C VAL A 352 -5.79 -11.96 15.19
N GLU A 353 -5.37 -10.89 15.87
CA GLU A 353 -4.15 -10.17 15.53
C GLU A 353 -3.49 -9.67 16.81
N TYR A 354 -2.18 -9.77 16.86
CA TYR A 354 -1.37 -9.17 17.93
C TYR A 354 -0.31 -8.28 17.29
N GLN A 355 -0.22 -7.07 17.80
CA GLN A 355 0.71 -6.05 17.34
C GLN A 355 1.54 -5.54 18.50
N SER A 356 2.80 -5.24 18.25
CA SER A 356 3.69 -4.55 19.18
C SER A 356 4.46 -3.46 18.45
N ASN A 357 4.55 -2.30 19.09
CA ASN A 357 5.41 -1.20 18.67
C ASN A 357 6.28 -0.78 19.85
N SER A 358 7.57 -0.65 19.63
CA SER A 358 8.54 -0.12 20.60
C SER A 358 9.28 1.04 19.96
N LEU A 359 9.15 2.20 20.55
CA LEU A 359 9.75 3.46 20.09
C LEU A 359 10.69 3.99 21.17
N HIS A 360 11.92 4.35 20.77
CA HIS A 360 12.84 5.13 21.60
C HIS A 360 13.28 6.37 20.82
N ASP A 361 12.98 7.56 21.36
CA ASP A 361 13.21 8.86 20.73
C ASP A 361 13.95 9.79 21.65
N VAL A 362 15.16 10.18 21.28
CA VAL A 362 16.07 11.03 22.06
C VAL A 362 16.35 12.32 21.31
N MET A 363 16.17 13.46 21.99
CA MET A 363 16.54 14.79 21.50
C MET A 363 16.86 15.70 22.67
N THR A 364 18.13 15.86 22.95
CA THR A 364 18.64 16.53 24.17
C THR A 364 18.20 17.99 24.26
N GLY A 365 18.21 18.75 23.15
CA GLY A 365 17.82 20.16 23.12
C GLY A 365 16.35 20.41 23.44
N TYR A 366 15.51 19.39 23.29
CA TYR A 366 14.10 19.44 23.68
C TYR A 366 13.82 18.72 24.99
N HIS A 367 14.86 18.36 25.74
CA HIS A 367 14.77 17.54 26.97
C HIS A 367 13.92 16.28 26.78
N ARG A 368 14.01 15.68 25.57
CA ARG A 368 13.21 14.53 25.18
C ARG A 368 14.07 13.26 25.18
N ASP A 369 13.73 12.35 26.07
CA ASP A 369 14.16 10.96 26.10
C ASP A 369 12.89 10.15 26.36
N MET A 370 12.26 9.68 25.28
CA MET A 370 10.95 9.06 25.32
C MET A 370 11.07 7.60 24.89
N GLN A 371 10.64 6.72 25.77
CA GLN A 371 10.46 5.31 25.47
C GLN A 371 8.98 4.97 25.52
N GLN A 372 8.46 4.39 24.45
CA GLN A 372 7.05 4.02 24.34
C GLN A 372 6.94 2.59 23.83
N ASP A 373 6.21 1.76 24.59
CA ASP A 373 5.86 0.41 24.20
C ASP A 373 4.34 0.27 24.11
N VAL A 374 3.84 -0.09 22.94
CA VAL A 374 2.41 -0.29 22.69
C VAL A 374 2.19 -1.72 22.25
N ARG A 375 1.24 -2.40 22.89
CA ARG A 375 0.84 -3.77 22.58
C ARG A 375 -0.67 -3.83 22.40
N ILE A 376 -1.10 -4.37 21.28
CA ILE A 376 -2.51 -4.45 20.92
C ILE A 376 -2.85 -5.89 20.59
N ALA A 377 -3.78 -6.48 21.32
CA ALA A 377 -4.41 -7.75 20.96
C ALA A 377 -5.82 -7.47 20.47
N SER A 378 -6.19 -7.99 19.31
CA SER A 378 -7.49 -7.79 18.71
C SER A 378 -8.09 -9.08 18.18
N ALA A 379 -9.42 -9.16 18.22
CA ALA A 379 -10.19 -10.19 17.56
C ALA A 379 -11.37 -9.53 16.86
N PHE A 380 -11.74 -10.06 15.71
CA PHE A 380 -12.90 -9.58 14.96
C PHE A 380 -13.68 -10.73 14.37
N VAL A 381 -14.98 -10.51 14.22
CA VAL A 381 -15.90 -11.43 13.56
C VAL A 381 -16.86 -10.60 12.73
N GLN A 382 -17.06 -11.03 11.50
CA GLN A 382 -18.05 -10.48 10.58
C GLN A 382 -18.84 -11.61 9.93
N ASN A 383 -20.14 -11.43 9.80
CA ASN A 383 -20.96 -12.33 8.99
C ASN A 383 -21.78 -11.50 8.00
N GLU A 384 -21.71 -11.84 6.74
CA GLU A 384 -22.37 -11.16 5.64
C GLU A 384 -23.38 -12.10 5.00
N TRP A 385 -24.69 -11.81 5.14
CA TRP A 385 -25.75 -12.56 4.49
C TRP A 385 -26.05 -12.00 3.12
N LYS A 386 -26.03 -12.88 2.12
CA LYS A 386 -26.38 -12.54 0.73
C LYS A 386 -27.87 -12.80 0.53
N MET A 387 -28.67 -11.76 0.61
CA MET A 387 -30.08 -11.82 0.28
C MET A 387 -30.30 -11.35 -1.15
N ASN A 388 -31.05 -12.11 -1.95
CA ASN A 388 -31.57 -11.62 -3.21
C ASN A 388 -32.57 -10.50 -2.89
N VAL A 389 -32.06 -9.29 -2.79
CA VAL A 389 -32.90 -8.13 -2.56
C VAL A 389 -33.52 -7.77 -3.89
N LEU A 390 -34.84 -7.59 -3.87
CA LEU A 390 -35.59 -6.89 -4.84
C LEU A 390 -34.82 -5.72 -5.45
N THR A 391 -34.55 -5.84 -6.75
CA THR A 391 -34.17 -4.72 -7.59
C THR A 391 -35.39 -3.81 -7.78
#